data_77471cfbed8168c9ad117f1ec7858b10
#
_entry.id   77471cfbed8168c9ad117f1ec7858b10
#
_cell.length_a   1.000
_cell.length_b   1.000
_cell.length_c   1.000
_cell.angle_alpha   90.00
_cell.angle_beta   90.00
_cell.angle_gamma   90.00
#
_symmetry.space_group_name_H-M   'P 1'
#
loop_
_entity.id
_entity.type
_entity.pdbx_description
1 polymer ?
#
loop_
_entity_poly.entity_id
_entity_poly.type
_entity_poly.pdbx_seq_one_letter_code
_entity_poly.pdbx_strand_id
1 'polypeptide(L)'
;MGFFSKIKQGLQKTRDSIANGVNSVINSFTKIDEELFEELEETLVMSDIGVNTAGEICEKLRHKIKETGVTDPNEIKGMLKEIIAEMLGENEGLRLETKPSVILVIGVNGVGKTTSIGKLAAQLK
;
A
#
# COMPACT_ATOMS: atom_id res chain seq x y z
N MET A 1 -20.11 11.67 10.69
CA MET A 1 -18.86 11.17 10.07
C MET A 1 -19.04 9.71 9.68
N GLY A 2 -18.89 9.42 8.42
CA GLY A 2 -19.04 8.04 7.91
C GLY A 2 -17.88 7.15 8.36
N PHE A 3 -18.11 5.83 8.34
CA PHE A 3 -17.13 4.79 8.68
C PHE A 3 -15.79 4.96 7.91
N PHE A 4 -15.84 5.23 6.61
CA PHE A 4 -14.67 5.49 5.78
C PHE A 4 -13.86 6.72 6.19
N SER A 5 -14.51 7.75 6.72
CA SER A 5 -13.83 8.94 7.23
C SER A 5 -12.97 8.63 8.46
N LYS A 6 -13.46 7.77 9.36
CA LYS A 6 -12.70 7.32 10.54
C LYS A 6 -11.51 6.43 10.18
N ILE A 7 -11.68 5.52 9.20
CA ILE A 7 -10.58 4.69 8.68
C ILE A 7 -9.52 5.58 8.04
N LYS A 8 -9.92 6.50 7.18
CA LYS A 8 -9.00 7.44 6.53
C LYS A 8 -8.20 8.25 7.56
N GLN A 9 -8.84 8.70 8.63
CA GLN A 9 -8.19 9.43 9.71
C GLN A 9 -7.24 8.54 10.52
N GLY A 10 -7.62 7.28 10.79
CA GLY A 10 -6.78 6.31 11.49
C GLY A 10 -5.53 5.91 10.71
N LEU A 11 -5.60 5.88 9.38
CA LEU A 11 -4.49 5.55 8.47
C LEU A 11 -3.66 6.77 8.06
N GLN A 12 -4.03 7.98 8.47
CA GLN A 12 -3.37 9.20 8.03
C GLN A 12 -1.89 9.21 8.35
N LYS A 13 -1.52 8.79 9.56
CA LYS A 13 -0.14 8.76 10.03
C LYS A 13 0.75 7.83 9.20
N THR A 14 0.26 6.63 8.90
CA THR A 14 0.96 5.65 8.04
C THR A 14 1.08 6.16 6.62
N ARG A 15 -0.01 6.68 6.07
CA ARG A 15 -0.04 7.25 4.73
C ARG A 15 0.95 8.41 4.59
N ASP A 16 0.97 9.32 5.56
CA ASP A 16 1.82 10.50 5.53
C ASP A 16 3.30 10.08 5.70
N SER A 17 3.59 9.04 6.48
CA SER A 17 4.94 8.49 6.62
C SER A 17 5.46 7.93 5.29
N ILE A 18 4.69 7.08 4.62
CA ILE A 18 5.06 6.50 3.32
C ILE A 18 5.16 7.61 2.26
N ALA A 19 4.18 8.51 2.19
CA ALA A 19 4.17 9.58 1.21
C ALA A 19 5.36 10.55 1.40
N ASN A 20 5.74 10.85 2.64
CA ASN A 20 6.88 11.70 2.91
C ASN A 20 8.21 11.02 2.56
N GLY A 21 8.36 9.72 2.85
CA GLY A 21 9.51 8.94 2.43
C GLY A 21 9.68 8.95 0.92
N VAL A 22 8.64 8.58 0.17
CA VAL A 22 8.65 8.59 -1.30
C VAL A 22 8.92 10.00 -1.86
N ASN A 23 8.27 11.04 -1.30
CA ASN A 23 8.51 12.41 -1.74
C ASN A 23 9.97 12.86 -1.46
N SER A 24 10.55 12.43 -0.34
CA SER A 24 11.95 12.75 -0.02
C SER A 24 12.90 12.18 -1.07
N VAL A 25 12.72 10.91 -1.43
CA VAL A 25 13.51 10.28 -2.50
C VAL A 25 13.31 11.02 -3.82
N ILE A 26 12.08 11.19 -4.29
CA ILE A 26 11.79 11.86 -5.56
C ILE A 26 12.42 13.25 -5.63
N ASN A 27 12.35 14.03 -4.55
CA ASN A 27 12.87 15.40 -4.51
C ASN A 27 14.41 15.46 -4.45
N SER A 28 15.10 14.39 -4.07
CA SER A 28 16.56 14.32 -4.05
C SER A 28 17.18 14.04 -5.42
N PHE A 29 16.38 13.59 -6.38
CA PHE A 29 16.83 13.27 -7.73
C PHE A 29 16.34 14.28 -8.76
N THR A 30 17.22 14.60 -9.72
CA THR A 30 16.91 15.47 -10.87
C THR A 30 16.64 14.67 -12.15
N LYS A 31 16.91 13.38 -12.13
CA LYS A 31 16.73 12.45 -13.25
C LYS A 31 16.30 11.09 -12.72
N ILE A 32 15.73 10.28 -13.60
CA ILE A 32 15.34 8.90 -13.30
C ILE A 32 16.52 7.99 -13.70
N ASP A 33 17.20 7.44 -12.71
CA ASP A 33 18.31 6.50 -12.88
C ASP A 33 18.20 5.33 -11.89
N GLU A 34 19.16 4.43 -11.91
CA GLU A 34 19.12 3.23 -11.08
C GLU A 34 19.23 3.56 -9.58
N GLU A 35 19.98 4.57 -9.21
CA GLU A 35 20.13 5.02 -7.83
C GLU A 35 18.79 5.48 -7.23
N LEU A 36 17.96 6.16 -8.03
CA LEU A 36 16.59 6.52 -7.61
C LEU A 36 15.74 5.27 -7.30
N PHE A 37 15.85 4.21 -8.12
CA PHE A 37 15.08 2.99 -7.87
C PHE A 37 15.57 2.24 -6.65
N GLU A 38 16.87 2.18 -6.39
CA GLU A 38 17.46 1.57 -5.21
C GLU A 38 16.99 2.29 -3.93
N GLU A 39 17.05 3.61 -3.87
CA GLU A 39 16.56 4.39 -2.73
C GLU A 39 15.03 4.30 -2.56
N LEU A 40 14.30 4.22 -3.66
CA LEU A 40 12.85 4.05 -3.61
C LEU A 40 12.47 2.69 -3.04
N GLU A 41 13.12 1.61 -3.49
CA GLU A 41 12.90 0.26 -3.00
C GLU A 41 13.23 0.17 -1.51
N GLU A 42 14.38 0.71 -1.07
CA GLU A 42 14.75 0.77 0.34
C GLU A 42 13.68 1.52 1.16
N THR A 43 13.22 2.67 0.68
CA THR A 43 12.19 3.46 1.34
C THR A 43 10.87 2.71 1.48
N LEU A 44 10.46 1.95 0.47
CA LEU A 44 9.27 1.09 0.52
C LEU A 44 9.44 -0.03 1.55
N VAL A 45 10.59 -0.69 1.58
CA VAL A 45 10.91 -1.73 2.57
C VAL A 45 10.92 -1.17 3.99
N MET A 46 11.53 0.00 4.21
CA MET A 46 11.53 0.69 5.51
C MET A 46 10.12 1.14 5.95
N SER A 47 9.19 1.20 5.03
CA SER A 47 7.77 1.49 5.29
C SER A 47 6.92 0.24 5.54
N ASP A 48 7.54 -0.87 5.93
CA ASP A 48 6.91 -2.19 6.18
C ASP A 48 6.28 -2.84 4.93
N ILE A 49 6.68 -2.41 3.74
CA ILE A 49 6.35 -3.12 2.51
C ILE A 49 7.37 -4.26 2.35
N GLY A 50 6.91 -5.48 2.25
CA GLY A 50 7.81 -6.64 2.12
C GLY A 50 8.74 -6.50 0.91
N VAL A 51 9.99 -6.99 1.03
CA VAL A 51 11.04 -6.86 0.00
C VAL A 51 10.56 -7.31 -1.38
N ASN A 52 9.87 -8.45 -1.47
CA ASN A 52 9.35 -8.96 -2.75
C ASN A 52 8.35 -7.99 -3.39
N THR A 53 7.45 -7.43 -2.58
CA THR A 53 6.43 -6.49 -3.05
C THR A 53 7.07 -5.15 -3.45
N ALA A 54 8.05 -4.67 -2.69
CA ALA A 54 8.79 -3.45 -3.03
C ALA A 54 9.55 -3.61 -4.36
N GLY A 55 10.24 -4.72 -4.54
CA GLY A 55 10.90 -5.06 -5.81
C GLY A 55 9.92 -5.13 -6.99
N GLU A 56 8.77 -5.79 -6.81
CA GLU A 56 7.73 -5.86 -7.85
C GLU A 56 7.18 -4.46 -8.22
N ILE A 57 6.96 -3.59 -7.25
CA ILE A 57 6.54 -2.20 -7.48
C ILE A 57 7.60 -1.46 -8.31
N CYS A 58 8.87 -1.57 -7.95
CA CYS A 58 9.97 -0.92 -8.66
C CYS A 58 10.13 -1.47 -10.08
N GLU A 59 9.97 -2.77 -10.30
CA GLU A 59 10.00 -3.37 -11.63
C GLU A 59 8.87 -2.87 -12.53
N LYS A 60 7.63 -2.86 -12.00
CA LYS A 60 6.47 -2.32 -12.72
C LYS A 60 6.66 -0.83 -13.05
N LEU A 61 7.26 -0.08 -12.14
CA LEU A 61 7.57 1.33 -12.35
C LEU A 61 8.60 1.54 -13.46
N ARG A 62 9.70 0.77 -13.47
CA ARG A 62 10.69 0.79 -14.56
C ARG A 62 10.04 0.52 -15.91
N HIS A 63 9.18 -0.48 -15.96
CA HIS A 63 8.48 -0.86 -17.19
C HIS A 63 7.59 0.28 -17.67
N LYS A 64 6.77 0.84 -16.77
CA LYS A 64 5.84 1.94 -17.07
C LYS A 64 6.58 3.21 -17.54
N ILE A 65 7.69 3.57 -16.89
CA ILE A 65 8.54 4.70 -17.30
C ILE A 65 9.12 4.47 -18.70
N LYS A 66 9.59 3.26 -18.98
CA LYS A 66 10.13 2.91 -20.31
C LYS A 66 9.06 2.98 -21.41
N GLU A 67 7.83 2.60 -21.11
CA GLU A 67 6.72 2.64 -22.05
C GLU A 67 6.23 4.07 -22.31
N THR A 68 6.17 4.90 -21.26
CA THR A 68 5.64 6.26 -21.34
C THR A 68 6.68 7.30 -21.73
N GLY A 69 7.99 6.97 -21.60
CA GLY A 69 9.08 7.88 -21.88
C GLY A 69 9.21 9.05 -20.88
N VAL A 70 8.64 8.89 -19.68
CA VAL A 70 8.72 9.90 -18.60
C VAL A 70 10.16 10.05 -18.15
N THR A 71 10.58 11.31 -17.99
CA THR A 71 11.94 11.68 -17.56
C THR A 71 11.97 12.52 -16.29
N ASP A 72 10.81 13.10 -15.89
CA ASP A 72 10.69 13.90 -14.68
C ASP A 72 10.38 13.03 -13.46
N PRO A 73 11.25 13.01 -12.43
CA PRO A 73 10.99 12.26 -11.19
C PRO A 73 9.67 12.61 -10.52
N ASN A 74 9.16 13.83 -10.67
CA ASN A 74 7.90 14.24 -10.06
C ASN A 74 6.67 13.46 -10.56
N GLU A 75 6.74 12.88 -11.75
CA GLU A 75 5.67 12.05 -12.32
C GLU A 75 5.61 10.65 -11.70
N ILE A 76 6.72 10.18 -11.10
CA ILE A 76 6.84 8.85 -10.47
C ILE A 76 5.76 8.63 -9.41
N LYS A 77 5.44 9.65 -8.62
CA LYS A 77 4.43 9.54 -7.56
C LYS A 77 3.04 9.15 -8.09
N GLY A 78 2.65 9.71 -9.23
CA GLY A 78 1.41 9.35 -9.91
C GLY A 78 1.44 7.89 -10.38
N MET A 79 2.53 7.49 -11.03
CA MET A 79 2.73 6.13 -11.52
C MET A 79 2.74 5.09 -10.41
N LEU A 80 3.43 5.36 -9.30
CA LEU A 80 3.44 4.49 -8.12
C LEU A 80 2.03 4.26 -7.57
N LYS A 81 1.25 5.34 -7.46
CA LYS A 81 -0.12 5.24 -6.98
C LYS A 81 -1.00 4.36 -7.87
N GLU A 82 -0.85 4.47 -9.17
CA GLU A 82 -1.55 3.64 -10.14
C GLU A 82 -1.12 2.18 -10.03
N ILE A 83 0.19 1.90 -10.00
CA ILE A 83 0.75 0.56 -9.87
C ILE A 83 0.26 -0.12 -8.58
N ILE A 84 0.33 0.57 -7.46
CA ILE A 84 -0.13 0.03 -6.18
C ILE A 84 -1.64 -0.24 -6.21
N ALA A 85 -2.42 0.66 -6.81
CA ALA A 85 -3.87 0.47 -6.95
C ALA A 85 -4.20 -0.74 -7.83
N GLU A 86 -3.48 -0.95 -8.93
CA GLU A 86 -3.60 -2.12 -9.80
C GLU A 86 -3.21 -3.42 -9.06
N MET A 87 -2.13 -3.39 -8.28
CA MET A 87 -1.69 -4.56 -7.49
C MET A 87 -2.68 -4.94 -6.38
N LEU A 88 -3.36 -3.96 -5.80
CA LEU A 88 -4.41 -4.21 -4.79
C LEU A 88 -5.68 -4.80 -5.43
N GLY A 89 -5.89 -4.59 -6.71
CA GLY A 89 -7.07 -5.07 -7.43
C GLY A 89 -8.39 -4.49 -6.93
N GLU A 90 -9.47 -5.11 -7.35
CA GLU A 90 -10.81 -4.78 -6.85
C GLU A 90 -11.07 -5.46 -5.50
N ASN A 91 -11.82 -4.78 -4.63
CA ASN A 91 -12.19 -5.34 -3.33
C ASN A 91 -13.28 -6.41 -3.52
N GLU A 92 -12.90 -7.67 -3.51
CA GLU A 92 -13.84 -8.79 -3.64
C GLU A 92 -14.72 -9.03 -2.38
N GLY A 93 -14.45 -8.32 -1.29
CA GLY A 93 -15.14 -8.53 -0.01
C GLY A 93 -14.83 -9.88 0.63
N LEU A 94 -15.68 -10.29 1.57
CA LEU A 94 -15.58 -11.60 2.23
C LEU A 94 -16.36 -12.65 1.44
N ARG A 95 -15.69 -13.75 1.09
CA ARG A 95 -16.33 -14.92 0.48
C ARG A 95 -16.99 -15.78 1.57
N LEU A 96 -18.29 -15.63 1.73
CA LEU A 96 -19.11 -16.35 2.72
C LEU A 96 -20.08 -17.32 2.03
N GLU A 97 -19.55 -18.19 1.19
CA GLU A 97 -20.35 -19.11 0.34
C GLU A 97 -20.74 -20.41 1.06
N THR A 98 -20.02 -20.77 2.11
CA THR A 98 -20.26 -22.02 2.85
C THR A 98 -21.27 -21.84 4.00
N LYS A 99 -21.99 -22.91 4.36
CA LYS A 99 -22.96 -22.90 5.46
C LYS A 99 -22.63 -24.06 6.44
N PRO A 100 -22.04 -23.78 7.60
CA PRO A 100 -21.60 -22.47 8.08
C PRO A 100 -20.30 -22.00 7.43
N SER A 101 -20.13 -20.66 7.28
CA SER A 101 -18.83 -20.06 7.00
C SER A 101 -18.06 -19.85 8.31
N VAL A 102 -16.77 -20.16 8.31
CA VAL A 102 -15.90 -20.03 9.50
C VAL A 102 -14.78 -19.05 9.22
N ILE A 103 -14.66 -18.01 10.06
CA ILE A 103 -13.57 -17.04 10.01
C ILE A 103 -12.68 -17.23 11.24
N LEU A 104 -11.43 -17.68 11.02
CA LEU A 104 -10.45 -17.84 12.08
C LEU A 104 -9.59 -16.58 12.20
N VAL A 105 -9.63 -15.92 13.36
CA VAL A 105 -8.81 -14.72 13.65
C VAL A 105 -7.65 -15.13 14.55
N ILE A 106 -6.44 -15.00 14.04
CA ILE A 106 -5.20 -15.35 14.74
C ILE A 106 -4.34 -14.12 15.04
N GLY A 107 -3.48 -14.22 16.03
CA GLY A 107 -2.55 -13.16 16.43
C GLY A 107 -2.15 -13.29 17.90
N VAL A 108 -1.06 -12.61 18.30
CA VAL A 108 -0.58 -12.55 19.68
C VAL A 108 -1.52 -11.75 20.59
N ASN A 109 -1.30 -11.79 21.90
CA ASN A 109 -2.11 -11.02 22.84
C ASN A 109 -1.94 -9.52 22.66
N GLY A 110 -3.03 -8.76 22.80
CA GLY A 110 -2.99 -7.29 22.75
C GLY A 110 -2.98 -6.67 21.35
N VAL A 111 -2.96 -7.44 20.26
CA VAL A 111 -2.93 -6.90 18.88
C VAL A 111 -4.29 -6.45 18.32
N GLY A 112 -5.35 -6.55 19.11
CA GLY A 112 -6.67 -6.07 18.69
C GLY A 112 -7.58 -7.12 18.04
N LYS A 113 -7.31 -8.42 18.22
CA LYS A 113 -8.16 -9.51 17.70
C LYS A 113 -9.64 -9.34 18.06
N THR A 114 -9.93 -9.20 19.36
CA THR A 114 -11.30 -9.05 19.87
C THR A 114 -12.00 -7.82 19.31
N THR A 115 -11.28 -6.71 19.17
CA THR A 115 -11.80 -5.48 18.57
C THR A 115 -12.15 -5.68 17.10
N SER A 116 -11.29 -6.36 16.34
CA SER A 116 -11.51 -6.67 14.92
C SER A 116 -12.68 -7.63 14.74
N ILE A 117 -12.79 -8.69 15.59
CA ILE A 117 -13.92 -9.63 15.58
C ILE A 117 -15.24 -8.89 15.85
N GLY A 118 -15.27 -8.00 16.85
CA GLY A 118 -16.47 -7.23 17.17
C GLY A 118 -16.92 -6.33 16.00
N LYS A 119 -16.00 -5.68 15.33
CA LYS A 119 -16.29 -4.86 14.15
C LYS A 119 -16.77 -5.69 12.96
N LEU A 120 -16.14 -6.82 12.72
CA LEU A 120 -16.51 -7.73 11.64
C LEU A 120 -17.90 -8.34 11.89
N ALA A 121 -18.17 -8.81 13.12
CA ALA A 121 -19.48 -9.33 13.49
C ALA A 121 -20.60 -8.27 13.32
N ALA A 122 -20.31 -7.01 13.62
CA ALA A 122 -21.26 -5.92 13.43
C ALA A 122 -21.56 -5.62 11.94
N GLN A 123 -20.63 -5.94 11.05
CA GLN A 123 -20.82 -5.78 9.59
C GLN A 123 -21.60 -6.96 8.98
N LEU A 124 -21.49 -8.15 9.58
CA LEU A 124 -22.11 -9.37 9.07
C LEU A 124 -23.51 -9.63 9.65
N LYS A 125 -23.97 -8.80 10.58
CA LYS A 125 -25.30 -8.86 11.20
C LYS A 125 -26.33 -8.12 10.35
#